data_a947e4f102a811de42fa5134248d387b
#
_entry.id   a947e4f102a811de42fa5134248d387b
#
_cell.length_a   1.000
_cell.length_b   1.000
_cell.length_c   1.000
_cell.angle_alpha   90.00
_cell.angle_beta   90.00
_cell.angle_gamma   90.00
#
_symmetry.space_group_name_H-M   'P 1'
#
loop_
_entity.id
_entity.type
_entity.pdbx_description
1 polymer ?
#
loop_
_entity_poly.entity_id
_entity_poly.type
_entity_poly.pdbx_seq_one_letter_code
_entity_poly.pdbx_strand_id
1 'polypeptide(L)'
;MIKTIIINIFKGLHVCALLSLGSISQAQEPVRIAFMDPLSGTFASIGTSGLKQIQFAADYLFNSRGGILGGRMIEIVALDNKQSPTDTQLQFRRAVSDGLQIIFQGNSSAVANTLSTTISRFNRRNPGKEVLQINYSAVDPILTEDNCSFWHFRFDAHAVMKLDVLTDFIAMNEDIKSMYIIGQDYSFGHVVADNAIRLLNEKRPDIEIVGSEFHPIGQVKDFTPYVTKIVSSGADAVITGNFGADMVSLARSIIDSGLDIPIYTFYAAYDGITATLGEDGKGKIHLIHNETSNPIPTQERKEFIRAFKAKNPNNDVTQPRLANALSMVVAAMEKTQSTDPYDIALALEDMRFITLGGEEIWMRGEDHQIFQSLHISVHTDEGVEFDADNSGFGLRTIYHVPAEETIVETSCQMRRPGR
;
A
#
# COMPACT_ATOMS: atom_id res chain seq x y z
N MET A 1 15.19 96.44 -43.18
CA MET A 1 14.53 95.36 -43.97
C MET A 1 15.35 94.07 -43.83
N ILE A 2 15.13 93.31 -42.81
CA ILE A 2 15.70 91.97 -42.66
C ILE A 2 14.62 91.13 -41.99
N LYS A 3 14.08 90.16 -42.68
CA LYS A 3 13.08 89.15 -42.18
C LYS A 3 13.79 88.04 -41.42
N THR A 4 13.46 87.89 -40.16
CA THR A 4 13.94 86.83 -39.34
C THR A 4 12.99 85.60 -39.51
N ILE A 5 13.53 84.45 -39.95
CA ILE A 5 12.81 83.16 -40.09
C ILE A 5 12.99 82.43 -38.79
N ILE A 6 11.89 82.09 -38.09
CA ILE A 6 11.87 81.25 -36.89
C ILE A 6 11.63 79.80 -37.37
N ILE A 7 12.62 78.94 -37.13
CA ILE A 7 12.47 77.46 -37.35
C ILE A 7 12.00 76.79 -36.03
N ASN A 8 10.79 76.30 -36.05
CA ASN A 8 10.26 75.47 -34.96
C ASN A 8 10.75 74.04 -35.10
N ILE A 9 11.59 73.53 -34.13
CA ILE A 9 12.01 72.19 -34.01
C ILE A 9 11.01 71.45 -33.11
N PHE A 10 10.13 70.59 -33.70
CA PHE A 10 9.30 69.68 -32.94
C PHE A 10 10.15 68.49 -32.55
N LYS A 11 10.44 68.33 -31.24
CA LYS A 11 10.98 67.11 -30.66
C LYS A 11 9.84 66.14 -30.41
N GLY A 12 9.70 65.12 -31.27
CA GLY A 12 8.81 64.00 -31.07
C GLY A 12 9.35 63.07 -29.99
N LEU A 13 8.68 63.00 -28.85
CA LEU A 13 8.93 62.04 -27.77
C LEU A 13 8.23 60.74 -28.18
N HIS A 14 9.00 59.72 -28.61
CA HIS A 14 8.47 58.36 -28.79
C HIS A 14 8.45 57.68 -27.41
N VAL A 15 7.29 57.58 -26.81
CA VAL A 15 7.05 56.75 -25.64
C VAL A 15 6.87 55.30 -26.14
N CYS A 16 7.92 54.46 -26.06
CA CYS A 16 7.80 53.02 -26.19
C CYS A 16 7.09 52.47 -24.94
N ALA A 17 5.78 52.27 -25.05
CA ALA A 17 5.04 51.46 -24.08
C ALA A 17 5.43 49.99 -24.24
N LEU A 18 6.33 49.51 -23.40
CA LEU A 18 6.58 48.06 -23.22
C LEU A 18 5.32 47.46 -22.60
N LEU A 19 4.45 46.91 -23.44
CA LEU A 19 3.40 45.98 -23.02
C LEU A 19 4.10 44.69 -22.54
N SER A 20 4.35 44.62 -21.23
CA SER A 20 4.64 43.34 -20.59
C SER A 20 3.37 42.47 -20.67
N LEU A 21 3.28 41.62 -21.70
CA LEU A 21 2.36 40.51 -21.75
C LEU A 21 2.73 39.60 -20.58
N GLY A 22 2.16 39.83 -19.42
CA GLY A 22 2.13 38.85 -18.36
C GLY A 22 1.44 37.61 -18.92
N SER A 23 2.23 36.56 -19.20
CA SER A 23 1.68 35.25 -19.51
C SER A 23 0.82 34.85 -18.32
N ILE A 24 -0.50 34.94 -18.48
CA ILE A 24 -1.44 34.30 -17.56
C ILE A 24 -1.11 32.80 -17.70
N SER A 25 -0.34 32.27 -16.74
CA SER A 25 -0.13 30.84 -16.62
C SER A 25 -1.53 30.25 -16.39
N GLN A 26 -2.12 29.72 -17.45
CA GLN A 26 -3.35 28.97 -17.33
C GLN A 26 -3.02 27.74 -16.49
N ALA A 27 -3.63 27.61 -15.31
CA ALA A 27 -3.44 26.47 -14.47
C ALA A 27 -3.76 25.21 -15.30
N GLN A 28 -2.77 24.35 -15.43
CA GLN A 28 -2.95 23.10 -16.21
C GLN A 28 -3.94 22.18 -15.48
N GLU A 29 -4.76 21.47 -16.25
CA GLU A 29 -5.70 20.49 -15.68
C GLU A 29 -4.95 19.47 -14.80
N PRO A 30 -5.42 19.21 -13.57
CA PRO A 30 -4.77 18.30 -12.67
C PRO A 30 -4.72 16.86 -13.23
N VAL A 31 -3.77 16.08 -12.77
CA VAL A 31 -3.77 14.63 -12.97
C VAL A 31 -4.63 14.02 -11.89
N ARG A 32 -5.81 13.52 -12.27
CA ARG A 32 -6.79 12.97 -11.34
C ARG A 32 -6.62 11.46 -11.17
N ILE A 33 -6.40 11.02 -9.93
CA ILE A 33 -6.19 9.63 -9.56
C ILE A 33 -7.27 9.21 -8.56
N ALA A 34 -7.97 8.11 -8.84
CA ALA A 34 -8.95 7.57 -7.90
C ALA A 34 -8.25 6.79 -6.77
N PHE A 35 -8.70 6.98 -5.55
CA PHE A 35 -8.41 6.12 -4.40
C PHE A 35 -9.72 5.43 -4.00
N MET A 36 -9.81 4.12 -4.24
CA MET A 36 -11.04 3.34 -4.11
C MET A 36 -10.89 2.29 -3.02
N ASP A 37 -11.22 2.64 -1.79
CA ASP A 37 -11.10 1.76 -0.63
C ASP A 37 -12.27 1.97 0.36
N PRO A 38 -12.40 1.17 1.43
CA PRO A 38 -13.47 1.36 2.41
C PRO A 38 -13.28 2.66 3.18
N LEU A 39 -14.10 3.66 2.90
CA LEU A 39 -14.11 4.94 3.61
C LEU A 39 -15.25 5.02 4.64
N SER A 40 -16.11 3.99 4.68
CA SER A 40 -17.18 3.81 5.66
C SER A 40 -17.29 2.34 6.08
N GLY A 41 -17.99 2.06 7.19
CA GLY A 41 -18.20 0.71 7.73
C GLY A 41 -17.04 0.21 8.59
N THR A 42 -16.99 -1.11 8.82
CA THR A 42 -16.08 -1.78 9.77
C THR A 42 -14.60 -1.54 9.48
N PHE A 43 -14.24 -1.40 8.20
CA PHE A 43 -12.85 -1.22 7.76
C PHE A 43 -12.50 0.24 7.39
N ALA A 44 -13.37 1.20 7.75
CA ALA A 44 -13.19 2.61 7.40
C ALA A 44 -11.88 3.22 7.93
N SER A 45 -11.40 2.79 9.09
CA SER A 45 -10.14 3.28 9.68
C SER A 45 -8.95 3.03 8.74
N ILE A 46 -8.87 1.85 8.14
CA ILE A 46 -7.79 1.48 7.21
C ILE A 46 -7.87 2.33 5.93
N GLY A 47 -9.04 2.41 5.33
CA GLY A 47 -9.22 3.15 4.07
C GLY A 47 -9.03 4.65 4.25
N THR A 48 -9.57 5.24 5.33
CA THR A 48 -9.41 6.68 5.61
C THR A 48 -7.96 7.05 5.96
N SER A 49 -7.23 6.18 6.69
CA SER A 49 -5.80 6.34 6.93
C SER A 49 -5.02 6.29 5.61
N GLY A 50 -5.29 5.30 4.75
CA GLY A 50 -4.67 5.20 3.42
C GLY A 50 -4.94 6.43 2.54
N LEU A 51 -6.18 6.94 2.55
CA LEU A 51 -6.53 8.16 1.81
C LEU A 51 -5.70 9.36 2.27
N LYS A 52 -5.55 9.56 3.59
CA LYS A 52 -4.70 10.63 4.13
C LYS A 52 -3.25 10.47 3.71
N GLN A 53 -2.73 9.24 3.72
CA GLN A 53 -1.34 8.97 3.36
C GLN A 53 -1.07 9.22 1.86
N ILE A 54 -1.95 8.80 0.95
CA ILE A 54 -1.75 9.06 -0.49
C ILE A 54 -1.97 10.54 -0.83
N GLN A 55 -2.92 11.22 -0.20
CA GLN A 55 -3.11 12.67 -0.36
C GLN A 55 -1.89 13.45 0.13
N PHE A 56 -1.35 13.05 1.28
CA PHE A 56 -0.12 13.66 1.79
C PHE A 56 1.07 13.39 0.89
N ALA A 57 1.24 12.18 0.39
CA ALA A 57 2.31 11.82 -0.54
C ALA A 57 2.22 12.65 -1.83
N ALA A 58 1.02 12.79 -2.42
CA ALA A 58 0.79 13.62 -3.59
C ALA A 58 1.19 15.10 -3.35
N ASP A 59 0.82 15.63 -2.18
CA ASP A 59 1.12 17.02 -1.80
C ASP A 59 2.61 17.22 -1.50
N TYR A 60 3.18 16.39 -0.61
CA TYR A 60 4.54 16.54 -0.11
C TYR A 60 5.61 16.24 -1.15
N LEU A 61 5.43 15.16 -1.93
CA LEU A 61 6.43 14.70 -2.88
C LEU A 61 6.35 15.42 -4.23
N PHE A 62 5.17 15.91 -4.64
CA PHE A 62 4.95 16.44 -5.98
C PHE A 62 4.33 17.84 -6.00
N ASN A 63 3.14 18.03 -5.46
CA ASN A 63 2.40 19.29 -5.61
C ASN A 63 3.14 20.49 -5.01
N SER A 64 3.69 20.34 -3.80
CA SER A 64 4.48 21.40 -3.14
C SER A 64 5.80 21.71 -3.86
N ARG A 65 6.23 20.83 -4.76
CA ARG A 65 7.45 20.98 -5.57
C ARG A 65 7.17 21.48 -6.99
N GLY A 66 5.95 21.92 -7.28
CA GLY A 66 5.57 22.49 -8.57
C GLY A 66 4.78 21.53 -9.49
N GLY A 67 4.34 20.37 -8.98
CA GLY A 67 3.54 19.40 -9.74
C GLY A 67 4.36 18.47 -10.61
N ILE A 68 3.70 17.79 -11.53
CA ILE A 68 4.25 16.80 -12.47
C ILE A 68 3.93 17.20 -13.91
N LEU A 69 4.57 16.59 -14.91
CA LEU A 69 4.29 16.82 -16.35
C LEU A 69 4.23 18.30 -16.70
N GLY A 70 5.23 19.08 -16.25
CA GLY A 70 5.33 20.51 -16.56
C GLY A 70 4.44 21.41 -15.70
N GLY A 71 3.99 20.96 -14.52
CA GLY A 71 3.30 21.80 -13.54
C GLY A 71 1.86 21.38 -13.22
N ARG A 72 1.41 20.23 -13.67
CA ARG A 72 0.08 19.67 -13.33
C ARG A 72 0.07 19.17 -11.87
N MET A 73 -0.91 19.58 -11.09
CA MET A 73 -1.10 19.08 -9.74
C MET A 73 -1.73 17.66 -9.76
N ILE A 74 -1.42 16.84 -8.78
CA ILE A 74 -2.10 15.56 -8.56
C ILE A 74 -3.32 15.80 -7.66
N GLU A 75 -4.48 15.34 -8.11
CA GLU A 75 -5.73 15.32 -7.35
C GLU A 75 -6.13 13.89 -7.01
N ILE A 76 -6.22 13.57 -5.73
CA ILE A 76 -6.69 12.26 -5.27
C ILE A 76 -8.20 12.31 -5.05
N VAL A 77 -8.94 11.56 -5.85
CA VAL A 77 -10.41 11.47 -5.80
C VAL A 77 -10.83 10.24 -4.98
N ALA A 78 -11.49 10.49 -3.86
CA ALA A 78 -11.94 9.44 -2.95
C ALA A 78 -13.21 8.74 -3.45
N LEU A 79 -13.18 7.39 -3.47
CA LEU A 79 -14.31 6.53 -3.86
C LEU A 79 -14.49 5.46 -2.79
N ASP A 80 -15.64 5.47 -2.10
CA ASP A 80 -15.95 4.52 -1.02
C ASP A 80 -16.52 3.22 -1.59
N ASN A 81 -15.76 2.14 -1.56
CA ASN A 81 -16.19 0.80 -1.98
C ASN A 81 -16.75 -0.05 -0.83
N LYS A 82 -16.72 0.43 0.42
CA LYS A 82 -17.22 -0.24 1.63
C LYS A 82 -16.66 -1.66 1.83
N GLN A 83 -15.52 -1.96 1.20
CA GLN A 83 -14.94 -3.31 1.12
C GLN A 83 -15.87 -4.35 0.46
N SER A 84 -16.78 -3.91 -0.39
CA SER A 84 -17.79 -4.71 -1.05
C SER A 84 -17.48 -4.87 -2.55
N PRO A 85 -17.43 -6.10 -3.10
CA PRO A 85 -17.33 -6.31 -4.54
C PRO A 85 -18.42 -5.59 -5.35
N THR A 86 -19.65 -5.54 -4.83
CA THR A 86 -20.79 -4.87 -5.49
C THR A 86 -20.61 -3.35 -5.50
N ASP A 87 -20.25 -2.76 -4.35
CA ASP A 87 -20.00 -1.31 -4.29
C ASP A 87 -18.76 -0.94 -5.12
N THR A 88 -17.74 -1.80 -5.19
CA THR A 88 -16.57 -1.60 -6.05
C THR A 88 -16.96 -1.47 -7.52
N GLN A 89 -17.84 -2.33 -8.03
CA GLN A 89 -18.35 -2.20 -9.40
C GLN A 89 -19.16 -0.92 -9.63
N LEU A 90 -19.89 -0.47 -8.61
CA LEU A 90 -20.62 0.82 -8.66
C LEU A 90 -19.65 1.99 -8.74
N GLN A 91 -18.63 2.01 -7.86
CA GLN A 91 -17.61 3.07 -7.83
C GLN A 91 -16.73 3.04 -9.09
N PHE A 92 -16.48 1.87 -9.66
CA PHE A 92 -15.78 1.77 -10.95
C PHE A 92 -16.56 2.47 -12.07
N ARG A 93 -17.88 2.25 -12.17
CA ARG A 93 -18.72 2.96 -13.16
C ARG A 93 -18.68 4.47 -12.96
N ARG A 94 -18.67 4.93 -11.69
CA ARG A 94 -18.52 6.35 -11.37
C ARG A 94 -17.13 6.86 -11.79
N ALA A 95 -16.06 6.14 -11.46
CA ALA A 95 -14.69 6.52 -11.85
C ALA A 95 -14.58 6.72 -13.38
N VAL A 96 -15.10 5.76 -14.15
CA VAL A 96 -15.13 5.86 -15.63
C VAL A 96 -15.96 7.05 -16.11
N SER A 97 -17.14 7.29 -15.53
CA SER A 97 -17.99 8.45 -15.87
C SER A 97 -17.29 9.78 -15.59
N ASP A 98 -16.50 9.83 -14.52
CA ASP A 98 -15.75 11.02 -14.10
C ASP A 98 -14.39 11.15 -14.82
N GLY A 99 -14.08 10.24 -15.76
CA GLY A 99 -12.83 10.25 -16.53
C GLY A 99 -11.59 9.84 -15.75
N LEU A 100 -11.74 9.10 -14.64
CA LEU A 100 -10.65 8.62 -13.81
C LEU A 100 -10.10 7.31 -14.42
N GLN A 101 -8.86 7.34 -14.90
CA GLN A 101 -8.26 6.20 -15.60
C GLN A 101 -7.19 5.48 -14.76
N ILE A 102 -6.81 6.00 -13.60
CA ILE A 102 -5.85 5.37 -12.68
C ILE A 102 -6.56 5.20 -11.35
N ILE A 103 -6.63 3.95 -10.86
CA ILE A 103 -7.34 3.60 -9.64
C ILE A 103 -6.38 2.90 -8.68
N PHE A 104 -6.10 3.54 -7.55
CA PHE A 104 -5.45 2.92 -6.40
C PHE A 104 -6.50 2.18 -5.58
N GLN A 105 -6.26 0.91 -5.30
CA GLN A 105 -7.09 0.06 -4.46
C GLN A 105 -6.20 -0.99 -3.79
N GLY A 106 -6.43 -1.31 -2.53
CA GLY A 106 -5.58 -2.24 -1.81
C GLY A 106 -6.28 -3.09 -0.77
N ASN A 107 -7.36 -2.65 -0.18
CA ASN A 107 -8.02 -3.40 0.88
C ASN A 107 -8.94 -4.48 0.30
N SER A 108 -8.75 -5.72 0.78
CA SER A 108 -9.43 -6.94 0.37
C SER A 108 -9.05 -7.49 -1.01
N SER A 109 -8.48 -8.69 -1.01
CA SER A 109 -8.13 -9.43 -2.24
C SER A 109 -9.34 -9.76 -3.10
N ALA A 110 -10.50 -10.04 -2.48
CA ALA A 110 -11.75 -10.27 -3.20
C ALA A 110 -12.22 -9.02 -3.97
N VAL A 111 -12.06 -7.84 -3.36
CA VAL A 111 -12.34 -6.55 -3.99
C VAL A 111 -11.36 -6.28 -5.13
N ALA A 112 -10.06 -6.49 -4.90
CA ALA A 112 -9.02 -6.30 -5.90
C ALA A 112 -9.24 -7.18 -7.14
N ASN A 113 -9.59 -8.46 -6.94
CA ASN A 113 -9.88 -9.40 -8.02
C ASN A 113 -11.13 -9.00 -8.82
N THR A 114 -12.17 -8.55 -8.12
CA THR A 114 -13.40 -8.02 -8.75
C THR A 114 -13.09 -6.79 -9.60
N LEU A 115 -12.28 -5.87 -9.10
CA LEU A 115 -11.88 -4.66 -9.82
C LEU A 115 -11.03 -5.01 -11.05
N SER A 116 -10.00 -5.86 -10.89
CA SER A 116 -9.12 -6.30 -11.98
C SER A 116 -9.91 -6.96 -13.12
N THR A 117 -10.82 -7.86 -12.78
CA THR A 117 -11.70 -8.52 -13.76
C THR A 117 -12.61 -7.51 -14.46
N THR A 118 -13.15 -6.54 -13.72
CA THR A 118 -14.05 -5.49 -14.26
C THR A 118 -13.28 -4.57 -15.22
N ILE A 119 -12.10 -4.13 -14.82
CA ILE A 119 -11.20 -3.30 -15.66
C ILE A 119 -10.82 -4.05 -16.94
N SER A 120 -10.38 -5.30 -16.84
CA SER A 120 -9.99 -6.10 -18.00
C SER A 120 -11.13 -6.27 -19.01
N ARG A 121 -12.36 -6.45 -18.54
CA ARG A 121 -13.57 -6.51 -19.40
C ARG A 121 -13.91 -5.16 -20.01
N PHE A 122 -13.78 -4.09 -19.24
CA PHE A 122 -14.06 -2.73 -19.70
C PHE A 122 -13.05 -2.30 -20.77
N ASN A 123 -11.75 -2.43 -20.50
CA ASN A 123 -10.67 -2.00 -21.41
C ASN A 123 -10.76 -2.71 -22.77
N ARG A 124 -11.06 -4.03 -22.78
CA ARG A 124 -11.26 -4.77 -24.02
C ARG A 124 -12.39 -4.24 -24.88
N ARG A 125 -13.41 -3.62 -24.30
CA ARG A 125 -14.61 -3.09 -24.99
C ARG A 125 -14.50 -1.60 -25.32
N ASN A 126 -13.57 -0.90 -24.70
CA ASN A 126 -13.45 0.55 -24.79
C ASN A 126 -12.00 0.98 -25.05
N PRO A 127 -11.41 0.58 -26.21
CA PRO A 127 -10.05 1.00 -26.56
C PRO A 127 -9.96 2.52 -26.63
N GLY A 128 -8.87 3.09 -26.10
CA GLY A 128 -8.65 4.53 -25.93
C GLY A 128 -9.29 5.13 -24.69
N LYS A 129 -9.94 4.32 -23.84
CA LYS A 129 -10.50 4.72 -22.53
C LYS A 129 -10.11 3.75 -21.43
N GLU A 130 -8.95 3.15 -21.56
CA GLU A 130 -8.46 2.15 -20.64
C GLU A 130 -8.31 2.71 -19.23
N VAL A 131 -8.40 1.80 -18.26
CA VAL A 131 -8.22 2.08 -16.83
C VAL A 131 -7.12 1.17 -16.30
N LEU A 132 -6.27 1.70 -15.43
CA LEU A 132 -5.17 1.02 -14.77
C LEU A 132 -5.47 0.84 -13.27
N GLN A 133 -5.29 -0.36 -12.75
CA GLN A 133 -5.37 -0.65 -11.32
C GLN A 133 -3.98 -0.68 -10.70
N ILE A 134 -3.79 0.12 -9.67
CA ILE A 134 -2.62 0.13 -8.80
C ILE A 134 -3.04 -0.51 -7.48
N ASN A 135 -2.70 -1.78 -7.32
CA ASN A 135 -2.97 -2.54 -6.11
C ASN A 135 -1.80 -2.36 -5.13
N TYR A 136 -2.04 -1.63 -4.06
CA TYR A 136 -0.98 -1.32 -3.10
C TYR A 136 -0.92 -2.26 -1.89
N SER A 137 -1.89 -3.20 -1.71
CA SER A 137 -1.97 -4.00 -0.47
C SER A 137 -2.70 -5.34 -0.57
N ALA A 138 -3.50 -5.63 -1.60
CA ALA A 138 -4.17 -6.91 -1.74
C ALA A 138 -3.18 -7.98 -2.21
N VAL A 139 -2.96 -9.02 -1.39
CA VAL A 139 -1.81 -9.92 -1.52
C VAL A 139 -2.17 -11.36 -1.85
N ASP A 140 -3.38 -11.65 -2.30
CA ASP A 140 -3.72 -12.97 -2.84
C ASP A 140 -2.89 -13.24 -4.10
N PRO A 141 -2.11 -14.35 -4.17
CA PRO A 141 -1.26 -14.66 -5.31
C PRO A 141 -1.99 -14.71 -6.65
N ILE A 142 -3.25 -15.14 -6.66
CA ILE A 142 -4.06 -15.28 -7.87
C ILE A 142 -4.08 -14.01 -8.73
N LEU A 143 -3.91 -12.84 -8.12
CA LEU A 143 -3.95 -11.52 -8.80
C LEU A 143 -2.77 -11.28 -9.74
N THR A 144 -1.63 -11.95 -9.52
CA THR A 144 -0.43 -11.89 -10.37
C THR A 144 -0.02 -13.28 -10.89
N GLU A 145 -0.86 -14.28 -10.67
CA GLU A 145 -0.74 -15.63 -11.22
C GLU A 145 -1.89 -15.88 -12.21
N ASP A 146 -2.81 -16.80 -11.92
CA ASP A 146 -3.87 -17.24 -12.85
C ASP A 146 -4.79 -16.11 -13.33
N ASN A 147 -5.03 -15.08 -12.52
CA ASN A 147 -5.84 -13.93 -12.86
C ASN A 147 -5.01 -12.67 -13.18
N CYS A 148 -3.73 -12.85 -13.52
CA CYS A 148 -2.88 -11.73 -13.88
C CYS A 148 -3.46 -10.93 -15.07
N SER A 149 -3.26 -9.63 -15.05
CA SER A 149 -3.80 -8.72 -16.04
C SER A 149 -2.80 -7.62 -16.36
N PHE A 150 -2.63 -7.31 -17.65
CA PHE A 150 -1.82 -6.18 -18.10
C PHE A 150 -2.23 -4.84 -17.46
N TRP A 151 -3.46 -4.73 -16.97
CA TRP A 151 -4.01 -3.53 -16.38
C TRP A 151 -3.98 -3.52 -14.84
N HIS A 152 -3.27 -4.48 -14.21
CA HIS A 152 -3.15 -4.61 -12.76
C HIS A 152 -1.66 -4.67 -12.37
N PHE A 153 -1.24 -3.78 -11.48
CA PHE A 153 0.11 -3.73 -10.91
C PHE A 153 0.03 -3.86 -9.39
N ARG A 154 0.78 -4.80 -8.82
CA ARG A 154 0.81 -5.02 -7.37
C ARG A 154 2.07 -4.48 -6.74
N PHE A 155 1.90 -3.56 -5.78
CA PHE A 155 2.97 -2.86 -5.05
C PHE A 155 3.18 -3.40 -3.63
N ASP A 156 2.80 -4.64 -3.36
CA ASP A 156 3.12 -5.37 -2.13
C ASP A 156 3.55 -6.80 -2.48
N ALA A 157 4.39 -7.42 -1.66
CA ALA A 157 4.70 -8.83 -1.80
C ALA A 157 3.44 -9.67 -1.56
N HIS A 158 3.20 -10.67 -2.38
CA HIS A 158 2.03 -11.53 -2.16
C HIS A 158 2.19 -12.47 -0.95
N ALA A 159 1.09 -13.07 -0.52
CA ALA A 159 1.04 -13.84 0.71
C ALA A 159 2.08 -14.97 0.78
N VAL A 160 2.35 -15.65 -0.33
CA VAL A 160 3.33 -16.76 -0.34
C VAL A 160 4.75 -16.23 -0.16
N MET A 161 5.13 -15.10 -0.81
CA MET A 161 6.44 -14.45 -0.58
C MET A 161 6.61 -14.07 0.90
N LYS A 162 5.58 -13.48 1.50
CA LYS A 162 5.60 -13.10 2.93
C LYS A 162 5.67 -14.32 3.84
N LEU A 163 4.89 -15.37 3.55
CA LEU A 163 4.90 -16.60 4.34
C LEU A 163 6.22 -17.34 4.23
N ASP A 164 6.87 -17.31 3.08
CA ASP A 164 8.16 -17.93 2.89
C ASP A 164 9.18 -17.34 3.85
N VAL A 165 9.33 -16.01 3.86
CA VAL A 165 10.19 -15.29 4.81
C VAL A 165 9.76 -15.49 6.27
N LEU A 166 8.45 -15.45 6.54
CA LEU A 166 7.93 -15.61 7.90
C LEU A 166 8.21 -17.01 8.46
N THR A 167 8.07 -18.04 7.64
CA THR A 167 8.34 -19.42 8.07
C THR A 167 9.84 -19.70 8.19
N ASP A 168 10.71 -19.03 7.42
CA ASP A 168 12.16 -19.07 7.66
C ASP A 168 12.52 -18.46 9.02
N PHE A 169 11.91 -17.33 9.35
CA PHE A 169 12.11 -16.72 10.68
C PHE A 169 11.60 -17.61 11.82
N ILE A 170 10.42 -18.21 11.67
CA ILE A 170 9.86 -19.17 12.64
C ILE A 170 10.79 -20.39 12.77
N ALA A 171 11.37 -20.85 11.65
CA ALA A 171 12.27 -22.00 11.64
C ALA A 171 13.55 -21.81 12.47
N MET A 172 13.97 -20.58 12.72
CA MET A 172 15.12 -20.27 13.58
C MET A 172 14.82 -20.41 15.08
N ASN A 173 13.53 -20.48 15.46
CA ASN A 173 13.14 -20.64 16.85
C ASN A 173 12.84 -22.14 17.16
N GLU A 174 13.81 -22.79 17.82
CA GLU A 174 13.71 -24.21 18.17
C GLU A 174 12.65 -24.50 19.26
N ASP A 175 12.22 -23.48 20.04
CA ASP A 175 11.25 -23.64 21.11
C ASP A 175 9.82 -23.82 20.59
N ILE A 176 9.54 -23.40 19.33
CA ILE A 176 8.23 -23.61 18.71
C ILE A 176 8.11 -25.04 18.22
N LYS A 177 7.17 -25.80 18.79
CA LYS A 177 6.85 -27.20 18.43
C LYS A 177 5.40 -27.36 17.97
N SER A 178 4.54 -26.38 18.25
CA SER A 178 3.14 -26.42 17.86
C SER A 178 2.66 -25.06 17.36
N MET A 179 1.84 -25.06 16.30
CA MET A 179 1.33 -23.85 15.65
C MET A 179 -0.19 -23.90 15.54
N TYR A 180 -0.84 -22.80 15.92
CA TYR A 180 -2.25 -22.58 15.63
C TYR A 180 -2.41 -21.56 14.52
N ILE A 181 -3.28 -21.84 13.53
CA ILE A 181 -3.53 -20.94 12.41
C ILE A 181 -4.98 -20.46 12.50
N ILE A 182 -5.19 -19.15 12.46
CA ILE A 182 -6.54 -18.57 12.50
C ILE A 182 -6.64 -17.42 11.50
N GLY A 183 -7.72 -17.39 10.71
CA GLY A 183 -7.89 -16.37 9.68
C GLY A 183 -9.35 -15.98 9.44
N GLN A 184 -9.51 -14.90 8.71
CA GLN A 184 -10.80 -14.46 8.19
C GLN A 184 -11.26 -15.42 7.07
N ASP A 185 -12.54 -15.80 7.06
CA ASP A 185 -13.14 -16.74 6.11
C ASP A 185 -13.38 -16.09 4.74
N TYR A 186 -12.31 -16.00 3.94
CA TYR A 186 -12.34 -15.57 2.53
C TYR A 186 -11.02 -15.97 1.83
N SER A 187 -10.87 -15.71 0.53
CA SER A 187 -9.77 -16.23 -0.29
C SER A 187 -8.37 -16.03 0.32
N PHE A 188 -8.06 -14.82 0.77
CA PHE A 188 -6.75 -14.53 1.38
C PHE A 188 -6.52 -15.30 2.69
N GLY A 189 -7.54 -15.42 3.57
CA GLY A 189 -7.41 -16.18 4.82
C GLY A 189 -7.09 -17.64 4.55
N HIS A 190 -7.74 -18.26 3.57
CA HIS A 190 -7.44 -19.65 3.14
C HIS A 190 -6.04 -19.75 2.53
N VAL A 191 -5.65 -18.81 1.66
CA VAL A 191 -4.28 -18.77 1.10
C VAL A 191 -3.22 -18.72 2.19
N VAL A 192 -3.42 -17.91 3.24
CA VAL A 192 -2.49 -17.84 4.38
C VAL A 192 -2.42 -19.18 5.10
N ALA A 193 -3.56 -19.78 5.44
CA ALA A 193 -3.59 -21.05 6.17
C ALA A 193 -2.94 -22.19 5.38
N ASP A 194 -3.34 -22.39 4.13
CA ASP A 194 -2.85 -23.49 3.28
C ASP A 194 -1.34 -23.39 3.05
N ASN A 195 -0.83 -22.18 2.77
CA ASN A 195 0.59 -21.99 2.51
C ASN A 195 1.43 -21.96 3.79
N ALA A 196 0.90 -21.49 4.92
CA ALA A 196 1.60 -21.59 6.21
C ALA A 196 1.79 -23.08 6.59
N ILE A 197 0.75 -23.91 6.47
CA ILE A 197 0.82 -25.35 6.71
C ILE A 197 1.84 -26.00 5.78
N ARG A 198 1.77 -25.72 4.49
CA ARG A 198 2.69 -26.29 3.49
C ARG A 198 4.14 -25.93 3.80
N LEU A 199 4.44 -24.66 3.98
CA LEU A 199 5.80 -24.16 4.19
C LEU A 199 6.38 -24.62 5.54
N LEU A 200 5.57 -24.67 6.61
CA LEU A 200 6.03 -25.23 7.88
C LEU A 200 6.33 -26.73 7.76
N ASN A 201 5.49 -27.50 7.08
CA ASN A 201 5.76 -28.92 6.85
C ASN A 201 7.03 -29.16 6.01
N GLU A 202 7.35 -28.25 5.08
CA GLU A 202 8.58 -28.30 4.28
C GLU A 202 9.84 -27.93 5.09
N LYS A 203 9.78 -26.85 5.89
CA LYS A 203 10.93 -26.25 6.59
C LYS A 203 11.13 -26.79 8.00
N ARG A 204 10.05 -27.09 8.70
CA ARG A 204 10.02 -27.53 10.09
C ARG A 204 8.93 -28.61 10.31
N PRO A 205 9.15 -29.83 9.74
CA PRO A 205 8.17 -30.92 9.85
C PRO A 205 7.97 -31.42 11.29
N ASP A 206 8.78 -30.95 12.24
CA ASP A 206 8.65 -31.21 13.68
C ASP A 206 7.64 -30.28 14.35
N ILE A 207 7.16 -29.21 13.68
CA ILE A 207 6.10 -28.35 14.21
C ILE A 207 4.74 -28.97 13.91
N GLU A 208 4.01 -29.33 14.95
CA GLU A 208 2.64 -29.84 14.82
C GLU A 208 1.65 -28.70 14.56
N ILE A 209 0.78 -28.82 13.57
CA ILE A 209 -0.36 -27.91 13.38
C ILE A 209 -1.50 -28.36 14.28
N VAL A 210 -1.61 -27.77 15.46
CA VAL A 210 -2.58 -28.14 16.51
C VAL A 210 -3.97 -27.51 16.31
N GLY A 211 -4.13 -26.67 15.31
CA GLY A 211 -5.42 -26.14 14.89
C GLY A 211 -5.32 -25.23 13.67
N SER A 212 -6.37 -25.24 12.85
CA SER A 212 -6.57 -24.33 11.72
C SER A 212 -8.04 -23.95 11.65
N GLU A 213 -8.38 -22.68 11.81
CA GLU A 213 -9.76 -22.22 11.94
C GLU A 213 -10.00 -20.90 11.23
N PHE A 214 -11.24 -20.70 10.75
CA PHE A 214 -11.68 -19.47 10.11
C PHE A 214 -12.86 -18.85 10.85
N HIS A 215 -12.98 -17.52 10.74
CA HIS A 215 -14.07 -16.75 11.28
C HIS A 215 -14.64 -15.74 10.27
N PRO A 216 -15.95 -15.37 10.39
CA PRO A 216 -16.55 -14.38 9.50
C PRO A 216 -15.84 -13.03 9.56
N ILE A 217 -15.40 -12.53 8.39
CA ILE A 217 -14.66 -11.27 8.26
C ILE A 217 -15.47 -10.07 8.74
N GLY A 218 -14.92 -9.30 9.69
CA GLY A 218 -15.50 -8.05 10.20
C GLY A 218 -16.80 -8.21 10.98
N GLN A 219 -17.19 -9.43 11.37
CA GLN A 219 -18.46 -9.72 12.04
C GLN A 219 -18.30 -10.23 13.47
N VAL A 220 -17.12 -10.75 13.83
CA VAL A 220 -16.86 -11.28 15.17
C VAL A 220 -16.75 -10.11 16.17
N LYS A 221 -17.59 -10.14 17.20
CA LYS A 221 -17.59 -9.13 18.27
C LYS A 221 -16.80 -9.59 19.50
N ASP A 222 -16.66 -10.90 19.67
CA ASP A 222 -15.98 -11.52 20.79
C ASP A 222 -15.15 -12.70 20.29
N PHE A 223 -13.85 -12.61 20.42
CA PHE A 223 -12.91 -13.65 20.02
C PHE A 223 -12.65 -14.70 21.11
N THR A 224 -13.23 -14.56 22.30
CA THR A 224 -13.06 -15.51 23.42
C THR A 224 -13.30 -16.97 23.03
N PRO A 225 -14.34 -17.35 22.24
CA PRO A 225 -14.54 -18.75 21.84
C PRO A 225 -13.40 -19.31 20.98
N TYR A 226 -12.81 -18.49 20.12
CA TYR A 226 -11.65 -18.87 19.29
C TYR A 226 -10.39 -18.99 20.16
N VAL A 227 -10.15 -18.03 21.03
CA VAL A 227 -9.00 -18.01 21.93
C VAL A 227 -9.05 -19.18 22.91
N THR A 228 -10.22 -19.58 23.40
CA THR A 228 -10.38 -20.78 24.24
C THR A 228 -9.86 -22.04 23.54
N LYS A 229 -10.07 -22.16 22.22
CA LYS A 229 -9.54 -23.29 21.44
C LYS A 229 -8.02 -23.20 21.28
N ILE A 230 -7.46 -22.00 21.06
CA ILE A 230 -6.02 -21.78 21.02
C ILE A 230 -5.38 -22.18 22.35
N VAL A 231 -5.92 -21.72 23.48
CA VAL A 231 -5.46 -22.10 24.82
C VAL A 231 -5.52 -23.61 25.01
N SER A 232 -6.65 -24.25 24.65
CA SER A 232 -6.87 -25.68 24.84
C SER A 232 -6.00 -26.55 23.93
N SER A 233 -5.53 -26.02 22.82
CA SER A 233 -4.65 -26.74 21.87
C SER A 233 -3.22 -26.85 22.38
N GLY A 234 -2.80 -25.99 23.31
CA GLY A 234 -1.42 -25.92 23.79
C GLY A 234 -0.45 -25.38 22.74
N ALA A 235 -0.91 -24.55 21.80
CA ALA A 235 -0.07 -23.96 20.77
C ALA A 235 1.05 -23.09 21.37
N ASP A 236 2.27 -23.25 20.84
CA ASP A 236 3.44 -22.41 21.17
C ASP A 236 3.46 -21.08 20.40
N ALA A 237 2.70 -20.99 19.30
CA ALA A 237 2.63 -19.80 18.47
C ALA A 237 1.33 -19.74 17.65
N VAL A 238 0.99 -18.54 17.18
CA VAL A 238 -0.17 -18.31 16.29
C VAL A 238 0.29 -17.65 15.00
N ILE A 239 -0.21 -18.11 13.85
CA ILE A 239 -0.14 -17.39 12.57
C ILE A 239 -1.53 -16.88 12.24
N THR A 240 -1.62 -15.59 11.84
CA THR A 240 -2.89 -15.00 11.39
C THR A 240 -2.69 -14.02 10.23
N GLY A 241 -3.59 -14.10 9.22
CA GLY A 241 -3.74 -13.11 8.16
C GLY A 241 -4.76 -12.03 8.49
N ASN A 242 -5.31 -11.99 9.70
CA ASN A 242 -6.31 -11.00 10.08
C ASN A 242 -5.82 -9.57 9.91
N PHE A 243 -6.72 -8.68 9.54
CA PHE A 243 -6.47 -7.24 9.45
C PHE A 243 -7.64 -6.42 10.01
N GLY A 244 -7.40 -5.12 10.23
CA GLY A 244 -8.40 -4.21 10.78
C GLY A 244 -8.83 -4.59 12.19
N ALA A 245 -10.12 -4.40 12.49
CA ALA A 245 -10.69 -4.66 13.80
C ALA A 245 -10.55 -6.12 14.25
N ASP A 246 -10.60 -7.08 13.32
CA ASP A 246 -10.43 -8.50 13.63
C ASP A 246 -9.02 -8.82 14.14
N MET A 247 -7.99 -8.16 13.58
CA MET A 247 -6.61 -8.33 14.07
C MET A 247 -6.44 -7.80 15.49
N VAL A 248 -6.94 -6.59 15.74
CA VAL A 248 -6.88 -5.95 17.08
C VAL A 248 -7.59 -6.81 18.11
N SER A 249 -8.82 -7.23 17.80
CA SER A 249 -9.67 -7.98 18.74
C SER A 249 -9.11 -9.38 19.02
N LEU A 250 -8.58 -10.07 18.00
CA LEU A 250 -7.96 -11.37 18.17
C LEU A 250 -6.71 -11.27 19.06
N ALA A 251 -5.77 -10.36 18.69
CA ALA A 251 -4.52 -10.19 19.41
C ALA A 251 -4.79 -9.80 20.89
N ARG A 252 -5.69 -8.85 21.13
CA ARG A 252 -6.07 -8.44 22.48
C ARG A 252 -6.69 -9.62 23.28
N SER A 253 -7.58 -10.39 22.67
CA SER A 253 -8.20 -11.55 23.34
C SER A 253 -7.18 -12.65 23.67
N ILE A 254 -6.17 -12.88 22.82
CA ILE A 254 -5.08 -13.81 23.11
C ILE A 254 -4.26 -13.31 24.30
N ILE A 255 -3.87 -12.04 24.31
CA ILE A 255 -3.10 -11.43 25.41
C ILE A 255 -3.90 -11.47 26.72
N ASP A 256 -5.17 -11.09 26.70
CA ASP A 256 -6.05 -11.08 27.88
C ASP A 256 -6.31 -12.49 28.45
N SER A 257 -6.16 -13.54 27.65
CA SER A 257 -6.26 -14.93 28.13
C SER A 257 -5.06 -15.37 28.97
N GLY A 258 -4.01 -14.55 29.05
CA GLY A 258 -2.78 -14.86 29.76
C GLY A 258 -1.80 -15.74 29.00
N LEU A 259 -2.07 -16.03 27.72
CA LEU A 259 -1.10 -16.72 26.84
C LEU A 259 0.11 -15.82 26.56
N ASP A 260 1.29 -16.38 26.78
CA ASP A 260 2.56 -15.73 26.49
C ASP A 260 3.25 -16.39 25.29
N ILE A 261 2.66 -16.25 24.13
CA ILE A 261 3.11 -16.85 22.87
C ILE A 261 3.24 -15.81 21.76
N PRO A 262 4.15 -15.99 20.78
CA PRO A 262 4.26 -15.12 19.65
C PRO A 262 3.04 -15.24 18.71
N ILE A 263 2.62 -14.10 18.19
CA ILE A 263 1.59 -13.97 17.15
C ILE A 263 2.25 -13.41 15.90
N TYR A 264 2.34 -14.22 14.87
CA TYR A 264 2.89 -13.88 13.58
C TYR A 264 1.80 -13.36 12.65
N THR A 265 1.96 -12.15 12.11
CA THR A 265 0.88 -11.48 11.38
C THR A 265 1.39 -10.64 10.21
N PHE A 266 0.47 -10.25 9.33
CA PHE A 266 0.71 -9.42 8.15
C PHE A 266 0.31 -7.96 8.35
N TYR A 267 -0.54 -7.65 9.34
CA TYR A 267 -1.25 -6.37 9.40
C TYR A 267 -1.40 -5.82 10.82
N ALA A 268 -0.31 -5.75 11.58
CA ALA A 268 -0.29 -5.18 12.94
C ALA A 268 0.25 -3.74 13.02
N ALA A 269 0.36 -3.03 11.88
CA ALA A 269 0.90 -1.67 11.83
C ALA A 269 -0.16 -0.57 11.66
N TYR A 270 -1.46 -0.90 11.56
CA TYR A 270 -2.51 0.10 11.36
C TYR A 270 -2.79 0.92 12.62
N ASP A 271 -3.28 2.15 12.42
CA ASP A 271 -3.61 3.10 13.49
C ASP A 271 -4.50 2.44 14.58
N GLY A 272 -4.15 2.64 15.84
CA GLY A 272 -4.84 2.16 17.01
C GLY A 272 -4.40 0.78 17.52
N ILE A 273 -3.65 0.01 16.74
CA ILE A 273 -3.22 -1.35 17.14
C ILE A 273 -2.17 -1.25 18.25
N THR A 274 -1.12 -0.47 18.03
CA THR A 274 0.01 -0.36 18.93
C THR A 274 -0.41 0.17 20.30
N ALA A 275 -1.26 1.20 20.35
CA ALA A 275 -1.82 1.72 21.60
C ALA A 275 -2.72 0.69 22.32
N THR A 276 -3.48 -0.11 21.57
CA THR A 276 -4.35 -1.15 22.15
C THR A 276 -3.55 -2.29 22.79
N LEU A 277 -2.42 -2.67 22.16
CA LEU A 277 -1.58 -3.77 22.64
C LEU A 277 -0.69 -3.34 23.81
N GLY A 278 -0.13 -2.12 23.76
CA GLY A 278 0.67 -1.52 24.83
C GLY A 278 1.76 -2.46 25.38
N GLU A 279 1.99 -2.40 26.70
CA GLU A 279 2.99 -3.23 27.39
C GLU A 279 2.68 -4.73 27.31
N ASP A 280 1.39 -5.10 27.37
CA ASP A 280 0.97 -6.50 27.36
C ASP A 280 1.30 -7.21 26.02
N GLY A 281 1.40 -6.45 24.93
CA GLY A 281 1.77 -6.95 23.60
C GLY A 281 3.28 -6.96 23.31
N LYS A 282 4.10 -6.38 24.20
CA LYS A 282 5.55 -6.27 24.03
C LYS A 282 6.20 -7.63 23.79
N GLY A 283 6.95 -7.76 22.70
CA GLY A 283 7.64 -8.99 22.32
C GLY A 283 6.76 -10.07 21.69
N LYS A 284 5.43 -9.95 21.74
CA LYS A 284 4.51 -11.00 21.28
C LYS A 284 4.09 -10.86 19.82
N ILE A 285 3.93 -9.64 19.34
CA ILE A 285 3.42 -9.40 17.98
C ILE A 285 4.58 -9.26 17.00
N HIS A 286 4.65 -10.17 16.02
CA HIS A 286 5.64 -10.20 14.96
C HIS A 286 4.98 -9.93 13.61
N LEU A 287 5.32 -8.80 12.99
CA LEU A 287 4.75 -8.35 11.73
C LEU A 287 5.71 -8.58 10.58
N ILE A 288 5.26 -9.30 9.55
CA ILE A 288 5.94 -9.35 8.24
C ILE A 288 5.47 -8.17 7.37
N HIS A 289 6.40 -7.35 6.90
CA HIS A 289 6.08 -6.20 6.06
C HIS A 289 7.24 -5.83 5.12
N ASN A 290 7.04 -4.81 4.29
CA ASN A 290 7.90 -4.46 3.17
C ASN A 290 8.79 -3.24 3.38
N GLU A 291 8.93 -2.74 4.59
CA GLU A 291 9.84 -1.64 4.93
C GLU A 291 10.29 -1.70 6.39
N THR A 292 11.51 -1.22 6.64
CA THR A 292 12.03 -1.06 8.00
C THR A 292 11.18 -0.07 8.81
N SER A 293 10.74 -0.46 10.00
CA SER A 293 9.92 0.40 10.87
C SER A 293 10.76 1.25 11.81
N ASN A 294 11.62 0.63 12.59
CA ASN A 294 12.62 1.27 13.45
C ASN A 294 13.87 0.36 13.49
N PRO A 295 15.09 0.92 13.36
CA PRO A 295 15.36 2.32 13.05
C PRO A 295 15.02 2.69 11.61
N ILE A 296 14.57 3.92 11.37
CA ILE A 296 14.35 4.42 10.01
C ILE A 296 15.71 4.71 9.34
N PRO A 297 16.01 4.14 8.16
CA PRO A 297 17.36 4.15 7.62
C PRO A 297 17.80 5.50 7.03
N THR A 298 16.86 6.29 6.47
CA THR A 298 17.18 7.53 5.75
C THR A 298 16.61 8.77 6.43
N GLN A 299 17.33 9.90 6.29
CA GLN A 299 16.84 11.18 6.77
C GLN A 299 15.60 11.64 5.99
N GLU A 300 15.53 11.37 4.69
CA GLU A 300 14.39 11.74 3.84
C GLU A 300 13.09 11.09 4.31
N ARG A 301 13.13 9.79 4.63
CA ARG A 301 11.97 9.08 5.18
C ARG A 301 11.59 9.58 6.58
N LYS A 302 12.57 9.90 7.44
CA LYS A 302 12.32 10.51 8.75
C LYS A 302 11.59 11.84 8.62
N GLU A 303 12.01 12.68 7.68
CA GLU A 303 11.37 13.97 7.41
C GLU A 303 9.96 13.81 6.87
N PHE A 304 9.75 12.85 5.96
CA PHE A 304 8.41 12.51 5.45
C PHE A 304 7.47 12.08 6.58
N ILE A 305 7.91 11.19 7.48
CA ILE A 305 7.11 10.73 8.63
C ILE A 305 6.78 11.87 9.57
N ARG A 306 7.79 12.71 9.94
CA ARG A 306 7.55 13.88 10.80
C ARG A 306 6.58 14.89 10.20
N ALA A 307 6.73 15.16 8.90
CA ALA A 307 5.83 16.08 8.19
C ALA A 307 4.40 15.52 8.09
N PHE A 308 4.25 14.21 7.85
CA PHE A 308 2.94 13.55 7.88
C PHE A 308 2.29 13.67 9.26
N LYS A 309 3.03 13.32 10.32
CA LYS A 309 2.55 13.36 11.71
C LYS A 309 2.16 14.78 12.14
N ALA A 310 2.92 15.78 11.73
CA ALA A 310 2.60 17.18 12.01
C ALA A 310 1.26 17.62 11.38
N LYS A 311 0.92 17.11 10.19
CA LYS A 311 -0.35 17.40 9.50
C LYS A 311 -1.49 16.49 10.00
N ASN A 312 -1.18 15.29 10.47
CA ASN A 312 -2.12 14.25 10.88
C ASN A 312 -1.74 13.67 12.26
N PRO A 313 -1.89 14.43 13.37
CA PRO A 313 -1.31 14.06 14.66
C PRO A 313 -1.85 12.76 15.26
N ASN A 314 -3.02 12.30 14.80
CA ASN A 314 -3.67 11.06 15.25
C ASN A 314 -3.51 9.89 14.27
N ASN A 315 -2.63 10.00 13.27
CA ASN A 315 -2.37 8.95 12.30
C ASN A 315 -0.86 8.80 12.08
N ASP A 316 -0.45 7.61 11.71
CA ASP A 316 0.93 7.28 11.41
C ASP A 316 1.10 6.87 9.93
N VAL A 317 2.33 6.83 9.44
CA VAL A 317 2.63 6.29 8.10
C VAL A 317 2.61 4.76 8.20
N THR A 318 1.44 4.19 8.12
CA THR A 318 1.19 2.74 8.28
C THR A 318 1.27 1.96 6.97
N GLN A 319 1.24 2.68 5.83
CA GLN A 319 1.22 2.09 4.49
C GLN A 319 2.23 2.80 3.55
N PRO A 320 3.54 2.69 3.83
CA PRO A 320 4.58 3.41 3.06
C PRO A 320 4.58 3.03 1.57
N ARG A 321 4.11 1.84 1.22
CA ARG A 321 3.93 1.38 -0.17
C ARG A 321 2.98 2.26 -1.01
N LEU A 322 2.09 3.04 -0.38
CA LEU A 322 1.28 4.04 -1.11
C LEU A 322 2.14 5.16 -1.71
N ALA A 323 3.10 5.68 -0.94
CA ALA A 323 4.04 6.67 -1.44
C ALA A 323 4.95 6.09 -2.53
N ASN A 324 5.43 4.85 -2.36
CA ASN A 324 6.25 4.16 -3.35
C ASN A 324 5.48 3.92 -4.66
N ALA A 325 4.26 3.39 -4.57
CA ALA A 325 3.41 3.15 -5.73
C ALA A 325 3.07 4.45 -6.48
N LEU A 326 2.70 5.51 -5.75
CA LEU A 326 2.45 6.82 -6.36
C LEU A 326 3.70 7.36 -7.05
N SER A 327 4.87 7.24 -6.41
CA SER A 327 6.14 7.73 -6.96
C SER A 327 6.55 6.97 -8.22
N MET A 328 6.38 5.66 -8.26
CA MET A 328 6.66 4.86 -9.46
C MET A 328 5.67 5.18 -10.60
N VAL A 329 4.38 5.36 -10.31
CA VAL A 329 3.38 5.78 -11.30
C VAL A 329 3.72 7.16 -11.86
N VAL A 330 4.10 8.11 -11.01
CA VAL A 330 4.54 9.45 -11.45
C VAL A 330 5.82 9.35 -12.28
N ALA A 331 6.80 8.54 -11.87
CA ALA A 331 8.02 8.33 -12.65
C ALA A 331 7.72 7.73 -14.05
N ALA A 332 6.73 6.82 -14.15
CA ALA A 332 6.27 6.29 -15.43
C ALA A 332 5.61 7.37 -16.30
N MET A 333 4.78 8.24 -15.71
CA MET A 333 4.18 9.39 -16.41
C MET A 333 5.24 10.36 -16.92
N GLU A 334 6.22 10.71 -16.08
CA GLU A 334 7.31 11.62 -16.46
C GLU A 334 8.21 11.00 -17.54
N LYS A 335 8.50 9.70 -17.47
CA LYS A 335 9.27 8.99 -18.49
C LYS A 335 8.59 8.99 -19.85
N THR A 336 7.26 8.82 -19.88
CA THR A 336 6.47 8.76 -21.12
C THR A 336 5.91 10.11 -21.56
N GLN A 337 5.96 11.12 -20.69
CA GLN A 337 5.26 12.41 -20.87
C GLN A 337 3.75 12.22 -21.15
N SER A 338 3.15 11.19 -20.52
CA SER A 338 1.78 10.77 -20.79
C SER A 338 1.05 10.41 -19.49
N THR A 339 -0.27 10.59 -19.50
CA THR A 339 -1.19 10.04 -18.46
C THR A 339 -2.03 8.87 -18.99
N ASP A 340 -1.75 8.41 -20.22
CA ASP A 340 -2.42 7.26 -20.81
C ASP A 340 -2.09 5.97 -20.04
N PRO A 341 -3.10 5.19 -19.61
CA PRO A 341 -2.87 3.95 -18.86
C PRO A 341 -1.97 2.92 -19.54
N TYR A 342 -2.00 2.84 -20.87
CA TYR A 342 -1.15 1.91 -21.59
C TYR A 342 0.33 2.32 -21.58
N ASP A 343 0.61 3.62 -21.78
CA ASP A 343 1.97 4.15 -21.73
C ASP A 343 2.57 4.00 -20.32
N ILE A 344 1.76 4.27 -19.30
CA ILE A 344 2.15 4.09 -17.90
C ILE A 344 2.44 2.61 -17.61
N ALA A 345 1.55 1.69 -18.04
CA ALA A 345 1.72 0.26 -17.84
C ALA A 345 3.04 -0.24 -18.44
N LEU A 346 3.33 0.09 -19.71
CA LEU A 346 4.58 -0.27 -20.34
C LEU A 346 5.82 0.33 -19.66
N ALA A 347 5.71 1.56 -19.15
CA ALA A 347 6.82 2.21 -18.49
C ALA A 347 7.09 1.66 -17.07
N LEU A 348 6.07 1.09 -16.41
CA LEU A 348 6.19 0.42 -15.12
C LEU A 348 6.82 -0.97 -15.23
N GLU A 349 6.68 -1.66 -16.37
CA GLU A 349 7.31 -2.96 -16.58
C GLU A 349 8.84 -2.86 -16.47
N ASP A 350 9.42 -3.74 -15.66
CA ASP A 350 10.85 -3.83 -15.36
C ASP A 350 11.46 -2.53 -14.78
N MET A 351 10.61 -1.60 -14.33
CA MET A 351 11.06 -0.39 -13.67
C MET A 351 11.71 -0.71 -12.33
N ARG A 352 12.93 -0.18 -12.12
CA ARG A 352 13.64 -0.15 -10.84
C ARG A 352 13.47 1.23 -10.22
N PHE A 353 13.30 1.27 -8.90
CA PHE A 353 13.03 2.50 -8.16
C PHE A 353 13.66 2.45 -6.78
N ILE A 354 14.24 3.57 -6.35
CA ILE A 354 14.76 3.73 -4.98
C ILE A 354 13.69 4.38 -4.12
N THR A 355 13.27 3.71 -3.06
CA THR A 355 12.25 4.20 -2.12
C THR A 355 12.78 5.34 -1.26
N LEU A 356 11.88 6.03 -0.54
CA LEU A 356 12.28 6.99 0.51
C LEU A 356 13.14 6.33 1.61
N GLY A 357 13.00 5.02 1.81
CA GLY A 357 13.81 4.21 2.72
C GLY A 357 15.21 3.91 2.20
N GLY A 358 15.52 4.25 0.95
CA GLY A 358 16.81 3.98 0.31
C GLY A 358 16.95 2.56 -0.25
N GLU A 359 15.89 1.76 -0.20
CA GLU A 359 15.88 0.40 -0.75
C GLU A 359 15.48 0.40 -2.22
N GLU A 360 16.12 -0.46 -3.03
CA GLU A 360 15.71 -0.67 -4.42
C GLU A 360 14.52 -1.64 -4.46
N ILE A 361 13.51 -1.27 -5.22
CA ILE A 361 12.35 -2.10 -5.57
C ILE A 361 12.21 -2.17 -7.08
N TRP A 362 11.65 -3.26 -7.62
CA TRP A 362 11.40 -3.35 -9.06
C TRP A 362 10.12 -4.10 -9.38
N MET A 363 9.49 -3.69 -10.46
CA MET A 363 8.29 -4.30 -11.01
C MET A 363 8.65 -5.34 -12.06
N ARG A 364 8.28 -6.62 -11.87
CA ARG A 364 8.48 -7.64 -12.89
C ARG A 364 7.47 -7.46 -14.04
N GLY A 365 7.96 -7.37 -15.28
CA GLY A 365 7.10 -7.14 -16.45
C GLY A 365 6.26 -8.35 -16.86
N GLU A 366 6.58 -9.55 -16.37
CA GLU A 366 5.89 -10.78 -16.74
C GLU A 366 4.50 -10.90 -16.09
N ASP A 367 4.35 -10.47 -14.83
CA ASP A 367 3.13 -10.62 -14.02
C ASP A 367 2.72 -9.37 -13.25
N HIS A 368 3.49 -8.28 -13.35
CA HIS A 368 3.30 -7.03 -12.64
C HIS A 368 3.33 -7.16 -11.11
N GLN A 369 4.18 -8.07 -10.61
CA GLN A 369 4.52 -8.21 -9.20
C GLN A 369 5.72 -7.32 -8.87
N ILE A 370 5.60 -6.50 -7.81
CA ILE A 370 6.74 -5.77 -7.24
C ILE A 370 7.64 -6.72 -6.44
N PHE A 371 8.95 -6.56 -6.55
CA PHE A 371 9.93 -7.16 -5.66
C PHE A 371 10.55 -6.09 -4.78
N GLN A 372 10.69 -6.41 -3.52
CA GLN A 372 11.15 -5.51 -2.46
C GLN A 372 11.65 -6.33 -1.28
N SER A 373 12.52 -5.74 -0.47
CA SER A 373 12.94 -6.37 0.79
C SER A 373 11.74 -6.68 1.68
N LEU A 374 11.83 -7.76 2.44
CA LEU A 374 10.84 -8.11 3.45
C LEU A 374 11.49 -8.07 4.84
N HIS A 375 10.72 -7.58 5.79
CA HIS A 375 11.18 -7.35 7.15
C HIS A 375 10.24 -7.99 8.14
N ILE A 376 10.79 -8.53 9.24
CA ILE A 376 9.97 -8.88 10.40
C ILE A 376 10.28 -7.88 11.49
N SER A 377 9.24 -7.28 12.03
CA SER A 377 9.32 -6.33 13.13
C SER A 377 8.52 -6.83 14.32
N VAL A 378 9.01 -6.50 15.53
CA VAL A 378 8.35 -6.85 16.79
C VAL A 378 7.77 -5.59 17.45
N HIS A 379 6.60 -5.72 18.06
CA HIS A 379 6.00 -4.69 18.89
C HIS A 379 6.80 -4.51 20.18
N THR A 380 7.29 -3.29 20.44
CA THR A 380 8.15 -2.96 21.58
C THR A 380 8.19 -1.45 21.83
N ASP A 381 8.69 -1.04 23.00
CA ASP A 381 9.09 0.34 23.33
C ASP A 381 10.62 0.54 23.21
N GLU A 382 11.39 -0.53 23.00
CA GLU A 382 12.85 -0.49 22.93
C GLU A 382 13.36 -0.17 21.52
N GLY A 383 14.22 0.85 21.40
CA GLY A 383 14.83 1.24 20.13
C GLY A 383 13.82 1.84 19.13
N VAL A 384 12.72 2.38 19.61
CA VAL A 384 11.67 3.02 18.84
C VAL A 384 11.94 4.52 18.76
N GLU A 385 12.38 5.02 17.58
CA GLU A 385 12.50 6.45 17.30
C GLU A 385 11.15 7.07 16.91
N PHE A 386 10.33 6.31 16.21
CA PHE A 386 8.98 6.68 15.79
C PHE A 386 8.00 5.70 16.41
N ASP A 387 7.36 6.15 17.48
CA ASP A 387 6.28 5.41 18.10
C ASP A 387 5.01 5.48 17.22
N ALA A 388 4.16 4.47 17.36
CA ALA A 388 2.86 4.47 16.73
C ALA A 388 1.76 4.89 17.74
N ASP A 389 0.73 5.52 17.25
CA ASP A 389 -0.44 5.94 18.03
C ASP A 389 -0.14 6.89 19.20
N ASN A 390 1.02 7.54 19.23
CA ASN A 390 1.53 8.32 20.36
C ASN A 390 1.57 7.51 21.68
N SER A 391 1.85 6.21 21.58
CA SER A 391 1.76 5.26 22.70
C SER A 391 3.07 5.04 23.43
N GLY A 392 4.19 5.50 22.88
CA GLY A 392 5.54 5.12 23.31
C GLY A 392 5.98 3.76 22.78
N PHE A 393 5.09 2.99 22.17
CA PHE A 393 5.37 1.71 21.52
C PHE A 393 5.43 1.85 20.01
N GLY A 394 6.13 0.93 19.36
CA GLY A 394 6.22 0.86 17.92
C GLY A 394 6.65 -0.51 17.45
N LEU A 395 6.95 -0.61 16.18
CA LEU A 395 7.50 -1.81 15.57
C LEU A 395 9.00 -1.62 15.37
N ARG A 396 9.83 -2.52 15.89
CA ARG A 396 11.26 -2.55 15.67
C ARG A 396 11.61 -3.72 14.74
N THR A 397 12.30 -3.43 13.65
CA THR A 397 12.76 -4.46 12.70
C THR A 397 13.84 -5.33 13.36
N ILE A 398 13.63 -6.64 13.31
CA ILE A 398 14.53 -7.65 13.92
C ILE A 398 15.04 -8.66 12.91
N TYR A 399 14.47 -8.74 11.71
CA TYR A 399 14.88 -9.63 10.64
C TYR A 399 14.65 -8.96 9.29
N HIS A 400 15.53 -9.22 8.34
CA HIS A 400 15.53 -8.62 7.01
C HIS A 400 15.93 -9.65 5.97
N VAL A 401 15.18 -9.69 4.86
CA VAL A 401 15.48 -10.48 3.66
C VAL A 401 15.55 -9.52 2.47
N PRO A 402 16.68 -9.45 1.74
CA PRO A 402 16.81 -8.56 0.59
C PRO A 402 15.87 -8.96 -0.54
N ALA A 403 15.54 -7.98 -1.39
CA ALA A 403 14.53 -8.14 -2.44
C ALA A 403 14.84 -9.29 -3.43
N GLU A 404 16.12 -9.54 -3.70
CA GLU A 404 16.60 -10.61 -4.59
C GLU A 404 16.28 -12.01 -4.05
N GLU A 405 16.19 -12.15 -2.73
CA GLU A 405 15.87 -13.42 -2.06
C GLU A 405 14.37 -13.64 -1.87
N THR A 406 13.53 -12.65 -2.23
CA THR A 406 12.06 -12.75 -2.17
C THR A 406 11.44 -13.17 -3.51
N ILE A 407 12.27 -13.46 -4.52
CA ILE A 407 11.80 -13.79 -5.87
C ILE A 407 11.16 -15.17 -5.88
N VAL A 408 9.93 -15.23 -6.41
CA VAL A 408 9.21 -16.48 -6.67
C VAL A 408 8.91 -16.61 -8.16
N GLU A 409 8.77 -17.84 -8.64
CA GLU A 409 8.28 -18.11 -9.99
C GLU A 409 6.83 -17.64 -10.15
N THR A 410 6.40 -17.44 -11.40
CA THR A 410 5.02 -17.06 -11.71
C THR A 410 4.39 -18.03 -12.71
N SER A 411 3.11 -18.31 -12.52
CA SER A 411 2.28 -19.05 -13.48
C SER A 411 1.54 -18.14 -14.46
N CYS A 412 1.77 -16.81 -14.36
CA CYS A 412 1.05 -15.81 -15.15
C CYS A 412 1.21 -16.02 -16.67
N GLN A 413 0.09 -16.07 -17.37
CA GLN A 413 0.01 -16.06 -18.83
C GLN A 413 -0.73 -14.80 -19.28
N MET A 414 -0.10 -13.64 -19.06
CA MET A 414 -0.72 -12.34 -19.27
C MET A 414 -1.10 -12.10 -20.73
N ARG A 415 -2.38 -11.80 -20.94
CA ARG A 415 -2.84 -11.34 -22.25
C ARG A 415 -2.56 -9.85 -22.40
N ARG A 416 -1.64 -9.53 -23.32
CA ARG A 416 -1.28 -8.14 -23.65
C ARG A 416 -2.23 -7.56 -24.67
N PRO A 417 -2.65 -6.28 -24.54
CA PRO A 417 -3.42 -5.60 -25.55
C PRO A 417 -2.53 -5.38 -26.80
N GLY A 418 -3.10 -5.62 -27.99
CA GLY A 418 -2.49 -5.18 -29.25
C GLY A 418 -2.84 -3.70 -29.48
N ARG A 419 -1.86 -2.84 -29.65
CA ARG A 419 -2.00 -1.49 -30.22
C ARG A 419 -1.31 -1.42 -31.55
#